data_badb8cc49455d4e3aa0cc27136792ff7
#
_entry.id   badb8cc49455d4e3aa0cc27136792ff7
#
_cell.length_a   1.000
_cell.length_b   1.000
_cell.length_c   1.000
_cell.angle_alpha   90.00
_cell.angle_beta   90.00
_cell.angle_gamma   90.00
#
_symmetry.space_group_name_H-M   'P 1'
#
loop_
_entity.id
_entity.type
_entity.pdbx_description
1 polymer ?
#
loop_
_entity_poly.entity_id
_entity_poly.type
_entity_poly.pdbx_seq_one_letter_code
_entity_poly.pdbx_strand_id
1 'polypeptide(L)'
;MLATLHHTMATTPNSSASSVTATHPDLDIEAQPARTKEGHFKLLYDQAGVTPEVLNHTYPGEGTAESPYLVDFLPEDVRNPMTFSQTKKWSITVLNAVATLAVAFASSAYSGGVRAVIEDFGVSQIVAILGVSLFVLGFAIGPLLWAPMSEIFGRQRLFIVTFFALTAFNAGAAGSQNIQTLIILRFFGGAFGSSPLTNAGGVIADMFSASERGMASALFASAPFLGPVIGPIAGGFLGHASGWRWVEGMMAIFTGVILVISLFVCPETYAPYLLRQRAVELSRQTGKHYLSKYDLRKVPQLTALMRPWVLLCCEPIVTLTSIYMAIIYGTLYMLFAAFPIVYQVHRGWTPGIGGLAFIGVAVGMVFAVSYCLYDNKRYAAAVKAAGGAAQPEARLPPAIIGSILLPVGLFWFAWTNGPEIHWVVSIIASSFFGAGLVLVFLSLLNYLIDSYVVFAASALAANSVLRSLFGAAFPLFTSNMYDDLGIHWASTIPAFLALACIPFPYLFWRYGKAIRLKCKYAAEAAAVLEQMRAGAAKPPAVRESDQMMEDDIEAEREEEKVRRASRASQGGVLSDDERTEAGDASEEPVGTKEK
;
A
#
# COMPACT_ATOMS: atom_id res chain seq x y z
N MET A 1 -53.32 13.28 11.26
CA MET A 1 -54.08 14.38 11.83
C MET A 1 -53.49 15.64 11.18
N LEU A 2 -53.88 16.04 9.90
CA LEU A 2 -55.01 16.87 9.50
C LEU A 2 -55.08 18.14 10.36
N ALA A 3 -54.89 19.34 9.86
CA ALA A 3 -55.63 20.17 8.92
C ALA A 3 -54.90 21.54 8.87
N THR A 4 -54.59 22.12 7.70
CA THR A 4 -55.39 23.08 6.92
C THR A 4 -55.83 24.37 7.63
N LEU A 5 -55.51 25.55 7.01
CA LEU A 5 -56.28 26.80 6.82
C LEU A 5 -55.37 27.85 6.20
N HIS A 6 -55.47 28.27 4.98
CA HIS A 6 -56.36 29.10 4.16
C HIS A 6 -56.40 30.59 4.55
N HIS A 7 -56.13 31.42 3.50
CA HIS A 7 -56.59 32.77 3.13
C HIS A 7 -56.06 34.00 3.88
N THR A 8 -55.57 35.02 3.14
CA THR A 8 -56.44 36.04 2.48
C THR A 8 -55.60 36.97 1.56
N MET A 9 -56.21 37.35 0.44
CA MET A 9 -55.82 38.36 -0.55
C MET A 9 -55.91 39.80 -0.01
N ALA A 10 -55.02 40.69 -0.59
CA ALA A 10 -55.41 42.12 -0.81
C ALA A 10 -54.57 42.72 -1.95
N THR A 11 -55.12 42.89 -3.09
CA THR A 11 -55.30 44.05 -4.03
C THR A 11 -54.20 45.10 -4.21
N THR A 12 -53.87 45.28 -5.49
CA THR A 12 -53.11 46.30 -6.23
C THR A 12 -53.43 47.74 -5.97
N PRO A 13 -52.58 48.76 -6.38
CA PRO A 13 -52.84 49.33 -7.70
C PRO A 13 -51.59 49.71 -8.55
N ASN A 14 -51.84 49.71 -9.86
CA ASN A 14 -51.16 50.24 -11.00
C ASN A 14 -50.35 51.55 -10.82
N SER A 15 -49.15 51.60 -11.47
CA SER A 15 -48.66 52.78 -12.18
C SER A 15 -47.85 52.40 -13.40
N SER A 16 -48.25 52.90 -14.52
CA SER A 16 -47.68 52.87 -15.85
C SER A 16 -46.25 53.45 -15.93
N ALA A 17 -45.30 52.73 -16.54
CA ALA A 17 -44.17 53.36 -17.20
C ALA A 17 -43.63 52.44 -18.34
N SER A 18 -43.71 53.02 -19.49
CA SER A 18 -43.08 52.80 -20.81
C SER A 18 -42.12 51.68 -20.99
N SER A 19 -42.46 50.80 -21.95
CA SER A 19 -41.64 49.82 -22.63
C SER A 19 -40.45 50.49 -23.37
N VAL A 20 -39.22 50.15 -22.93
CA VAL A 20 -38.04 50.22 -23.79
C VAL A 20 -37.64 48.77 -24.07
N THR A 21 -37.92 48.32 -25.27
CA THR A 21 -37.45 47.06 -25.85
C THR A 21 -35.96 47.16 -26.07
N ALA A 22 -35.15 46.62 -25.14
CA ALA A 22 -33.75 46.30 -25.39
C ALA A 22 -33.71 44.91 -26.05
N THR A 23 -33.49 44.89 -27.34
CA THR A 23 -33.09 43.72 -28.09
C THR A 23 -31.74 43.27 -27.56
N HIS A 24 -31.74 42.22 -26.73
CA HIS A 24 -30.51 41.43 -26.49
C HIS A 24 -30.18 40.69 -27.78
N PRO A 25 -28.93 40.77 -28.27
CA PRO A 25 -28.49 39.85 -29.32
C PRO A 25 -28.57 38.44 -28.75
N ASP A 26 -29.22 37.56 -29.48
CA ASP A 26 -29.20 36.12 -29.27
C ASP A 26 -27.72 35.70 -29.22
N LEU A 27 -27.21 35.44 -28.02
CA LEU A 27 -25.99 34.68 -27.85
C LEU A 27 -26.35 33.27 -28.32
N ASP A 28 -25.96 32.96 -29.55
CA ASP A 28 -25.91 31.60 -30.05
C ASP A 28 -25.21 30.76 -28.96
N ILE A 29 -26.00 29.97 -28.25
CA ILE A 29 -25.48 28.89 -27.42
C ILE A 29 -24.90 27.92 -28.43
N GLU A 30 -23.59 28.09 -28.74
CA GLU A 30 -22.83 27.09 -29.45
C GLU A 30 -23.11 25.76 -28.76
N ALA A 31 -23.76 24.87 -29.48
CA ALA A 31 -24.05 23.52 -29.02
C ALA A 31 -22.73 22.90 -28.61
N GLN A 32 -22.56 22.65 -27.33
CA GLN A 32 -21.38 21.94 -26.81
C GLN A 32 -21.16 20.69 -27.66
N PRO A 33 -19.98 20.50 -28.23
CA PRO A 33 -19.71 19.35 -29.09
C PRO A 33 -20.05 18.08 -28.33
N ALA A 34 -20.92 17.25 -28.92
CA ALA A 34 -21.33 15.98 -28.33
C ALA A 34 -20.11 15.19 -27.91
N ARG A 35 -20.04 14.79 -26.64
CA ARG A 35 -18.99 13.92 -26.06
C ARG A 35 -18.68 12.80 -27.05
N THR A 36 -17.53 12.85 -27.68
CA THR A 36 -17.00 11.73 -28.48
C THR A 36 -16.69 10.61 -27.47
N LYS A 37 -17.63 9.69 -27.28
CA LYS A 37 -17.41 8.47 -26.48
C LYS A 37 -16.36 7.63 -27.17
N GLU A 38 -15.11 7.78 -26.76
CA GLU A 38 -14.08 6.84 -27.21
C GLU A 38 -14.42 5.42 -26.74
N GLY A 39 -14.29 4.44 -27.62
CA GLY A 39 -14.56 3.06 -27.29
C GLY A 39 -13.64 2.57 -26.16
N HIS A 40 -14.20 1.77 -25.26
CA HIS A 40 -13.47 1.25 -24.08
C HIS A 40 -12.13 0.59 -24.46
N PHE A 41 -12.08 -0.16 -25.56
CA PHE A 41 -10.85 -0.80 -26.05
C PHE A 41 -9.78 0.20 -26.47
N LYS A 42 -10.16 1.35 -27.06
CA LYS A 42 -9.19 2.40 -27.38
C LYS A 42 -8.52 2.94 -26.13
N LEU A 43 -9.28 3.12 -25.03
CA LEU A 43 -8.74 3.56 -23.73
C LEU A 43 -7.77 2.53 -23.10
N LEU A 44 -7.88 1.24 -23.42
CA LEU A 44 -6.97 0.21 -22.91
C LEU A 44 -5.59 0.25 -23.58
N TYR A 45 -5.54 0.54 -24.89
CA TYR A 45 -4.32 0.41 -25.69
C TYR A 45 -3.71 1.75 -26.09
N ASP A 46 -4.53 2.76 -26.44
CA ASP A 46 -4.07 4.11 -26.77
C ASP A 46 -3.88 4.94 -25.50
N GLN A 47 -2.66 4.98 -25.01
CA GLN A 47 -2.33 5.72 -23.78
C GLN A 47 -2.11 7.22 -24.03
N ALA A 48 -1.76 7.62 -25.26
CA ALA A 48 -1.57 9.02 -25.62
C ALA A 48 -2.90 9.78 -25.75
N GLY A 49 -3.92 9.12 -26.33
CA GLY A 49 -5.25 9.70 -26.54
C GLY A 49 -5.19 11.03 -27.29
N VAL A 50 -4.44 11.09 -28.41
CA VAL A 50 -4.34 12.29 -29.24
C VAL A 50 -5.56 12.35 -30.15
N THR A 51 -6.50 13.24 -29.82
CA THR A 51 -7.67 13.56 -30.64
C THR A 51 -7.38 14.80 -31.50
N PRO A 52 -8.17 15.10 -32.55
CA PRO A 52 -8.03 16.34 -33.29
C PRO A 52 -8.14 17.60 -32.40
N GLU A 53 -8.93 17.55 -31.36
CA GLU A 53 -9.07 18.65 -30.36
C GLU A 53 -7.76 18.84 -29.58
N VAL A 54 -7.13 17.73 -29.12
CA VAL A 54 -5.84 17.74 -28.43
C VAL A 54 -4.72 18.22 -29.35
N LEU A 55 -4.75 17.85 -30.61
CA LEU A 55 -3.73 18.24 -31.61
C LEU A 55 -3.79 19.73 -31.93
N ASN A 56 -5.00 20.30 -32.03
CA ASN A 56 -5.23 21.69 -32.39
C ASN A 56 -5.24 22.63 -31.19
N HIS A 57 -5.14 22.12 -29.95
CA HIS A 57 -5.14 22.93 -28.74
C HIS A 57 -3.84 23.73 -28.60
N THR A 58 -3.98 24.99 -28.18
CA THR A 58 -2.83 25.86 -27.90
C THR A 58 -2.32 25.62 -26.49
N TYR A 59 -1.18 24.98 -26.37
CA TYR A 59 -0.53 24.73 -25.08
C TYR A 59 0.38 25.90 -24.69
N PRO A 60 0.55 26.19 -23.37
CA PRO A 60 1.50 27.19 -22.90
C PRO A 60 2.94 26.79 -23.28
N GLY A 61 3.74 27.77 -23.78
CA GLY A 61 5.11 27.57 -24.21
C GLY A 61 5.33 28.04 -25.64
N GLU A 62 6.52 27.86 -26.18
CA GLU A 62 6.91 28.26 -27.54
C GLU A 62 7.18 27.05 -28.46
N GLY A 63 7.21 25.85 -27.89
CA GLY A 63 7.46 24.60 -28.64
C GLY A 63 8.92 24.39 -29.02
N THR A 64 9.85 25.10 -28.38
CA THR A 64 11.30 24.94 -28.52
C THR A 64 11.86 24.03 -27.42
N ALA A 65 13.11 23.61 -27.53
CA ALA A 65 13.77 22.81 -26.50
C ALA A 65 13.94 23.58 -25.17
N GLU A 66 14.05 24.90 -25.22
CA GLU A 66 14.22 25.77 -24.07
C GLU A 66 12.87 26.18 -23.44
N SER A 67 11.82 26.32 -24.28
CA SER A 67 10.44 26.65 -23.86
C SER A 67 9.45 25.67 -24.50
N PRO A 68 9.40 24.40 -24.01
CA PRO A 68 8.52 23.37 -24.57
C PRO A 68 7.05 23.65 -24.27
N TYR A 69 6.16 23.21 -25.14
CA TYR A 69 4.72 23.22 -24.88
C TYR A 69 4.37 22.34 -23.69
N LEU A 70 3.67 22.90 -22.69
CA LEU A 70 3.28 22.18 -21.47
C LEU A 70 1.92 21.50 -21.65
N VAL A 71 1.95 20.19 -21.78
CA VAL A 71 0.75 19.37 -21.98
C VAL A 71 0.01 19.12 -20.66
N ASP A 72 -1.29 19.41 -20.68
CA ASP A 72 -2.26 19.09 -19.63
C ASP A 72 -3.52 18.45 -20.23
N PHE A 73 -4.41 17.92 -19.38
CA PHE A 73 -5.71 17.44 -19.80
C PHE A 73 -6.62 18.63 -20.17
N LEU A 74 -7.37 18.46 -21.24
CA LEU A 74 -8.43 19.40 -21.60
C LEU A 74 -9.61 19.30 -20.63
N PRO A 75 -10.45 20.34 -20.51
CA PRO A 75 -11.72 20.23 -19.82
C PRO A 75 -12.53 19.07 -20.40
N GLU A 76 -13.05 18.18 -19.55
CA GLU A 76 -13.81 16.96 -19.94
C GLU A 76 -13.04 15.92 -20.80
N ASP A 77 -11.73 15.95 -20.82
CA ASP A 77 -10.90 15.00 -21.54
C ASP A 77 -11.27 13.54 -21.18
N VAL A 78 -11.66 12.76 -22.19
CA VAL A 78 -12.08 11.36 -22.01
C VAL A 78 -10.95 10.49 -21.46
N ARG A 79 -9.70 10.90 -21.68
CA ARG A 79 -8.51 10.19 -21.21
C ARG A 79 -8.12 10.54 -19.79
N ASN A 80 -8.68 11.60 -19.22
CA ASN A 80 -8.47 11.96 -17.83
C ASN A 80 -9.15 10.94 -16.92
N PRO A 81 -8.43 10.21 -16.03
CA PRO A 81 -9.04 9.22 -15.15
C PRO A 81 -10.10 9.81 -14.20
N MET A 82 -9.95 11.07 -13.83
CA MET A 82 -10.92 11.78 -12.98
C MET A 82 -12.29 11.94 -13.63
N THR A 83 -12.39 11.98 -14.96
CA THR A 83 -13.64 12.13 -15.71
C THR A 83 -14.29 10.80 -16.08
N PHE A 84 -13.71 9.66 -15.71
CA PHE A 84 -14.32 8.35 -15.96
C PHE A 84 -15.72 8.24 -15.35
N SER A 85 -16.61 7.49 -16.02
CA SER A 85 -17.96 7.23 -15.49
C SER A 85 -17.88 6.53 -14.13
N GLN A 86 -18.86 6.76 -13.26
CA GLN A 86 -18.90 6.14 -11.93
C GLN A 86 -18.85 4.60 -12.02
N THR A 87 -19.57 4.00 -12.96
CA THR A 87 -19.52 2.54 -13.19
C THR A 87 -18.10 2.08 -13.49
N LYS A 88 -17.35 2.79 -14.34
CA LYS A 88 -15.97 2.45 -14.70
C LYS A 88 -15.02 2.59 -13.50
N LYS A 89 -15.12 3.70 -12.75
CA LYS A 89 -14.35 3.94 -11.52
C LYS A 89 -14.56 2.81 -10.51
N TRP A 90 -15.83 2.44 -10.26
CA TRP A 90 -16.15 1.37 -9.32
C TRP A 90 -15.74 -0.01 -9.81
N SER A 91 -15.88 -0.31 -11.11
CA SER A 91 -15.42 -1.60 -11.66
C SER A 91 -13.90 -1.78 -11.48
N ILE A 92 -13.11 -0.74 -11.76
CA ILE A 92 -11.66 -0.76 -11.55
C ILE A 92 -11.32 -0.91 -10.05
N THR A 93 -12.02 -0.18 -9.18
CA THR A 93 -11.80 -0.24 -7.72
C THR A 93 -12.12 -1.62 -7.15
N VAL A 94 -13.26 -2.20 -7.51
CA VAL A 94 -13.66 -3.55 -7.08
C VAL A 94 -12.64 -4.59 -7.57
N LEU A 95 -12.22 -4.49 -8.83
CA LEU A 95 -11.23 -5.42 -9.38
C LEU A 95 -9.88 -5.32 -8.67
N ASN A 96 -9.40 -4.10 -8.37
CA ASN A 96 -8.18 -3.91 -7.57
C ASN A 96 -8.33 -4.42 -6.13
N ALA A 97 -9.50 -4.26 -5.50
CA ALA A 97 -9.78 -4.81 -4.19
C ALA A 97 -9.78 -6.35 -4.22
N VAL A 98 -10.42 -6.96 -5.23
CA VAL A 98 -10.42 -8.43 -5.42
C VAL A 98 -9.01 -8.95 -5.73
N ALA A 99 -8.22 -8.22 -6.54
CA ALA A 99 -6.82 -8.55 -6.80
C ALA A 99 -5.99 -8.54 -5.52
N THR A 100 -6.16 -7.51 -4.69
CA THR A 100 -5.50 -7.42 -3.38
C THR A 100 -5.92 -8.53 -2.43
N LEU A 101 -7.23 -8.85 -2.41
CA LEU A 101 -7.77 -9.98 -1.65
C LEU A 101 -7.15 -11.30 -2.13
N ALA A 102 -7.02 -11.52 -3.44
CA ALA A 102 -6.45 -12.74 -4.00
C ALA A 102 -4.97 -12.94 -3.59
N VAL A 103 -4.19 -11.86 -3.58
CA VAL A 103 -2.80 -11.89 -3.12
C VAL A 103 -2.72 -12.22 -1.63
N ALA A 104 -3.53 -11.55 -0.81
CA ALA A 104 -3.58 -11.77 0.63
C ALA A 104 -4.13 -13.18 0.96
N PHE A 105 -5.10 -13.67 0.20
CA PHE A 105 -5.61 -15.04 0.25
C PHE A 105 -4.50 -16.06 -0.09
N ALA A 106 -3.74 -15.84 -1.17
CA ALA A 106 -2.64 -16.73 -1.58
C ALA A 106 -1.53 -16.81 -0.51
N SER A 107 -1.31 -15.74 0.27
CA SER A 107 -0.31 -15.76 1.35
C SER A 107 -0.64 -16.77 2.44
N SER A 108 -1.92 -16.99 2.73
CA SER A 108 -2.39 -17.77 3.87
C SER A 108 -3.05 -19.11 3.48
N ALA A 109 -3.62 -19.24 2.29
CA ALA A 109 -4.30 -20.49 1.87
C ALA A 109 -3.37 -21.71 1.91
N TYR A 110 -2.08 -21.54 1.63
CA TYR A 110 -1.06 -22.55 1.76
C TYR A 110 -1.00 -23.19 3.16
N SER A 111 -1.32 -22.44 4.22
CA SER A 111 -1.29 -22.96 5.60
C SER A 111 -2.23 -24.15 5.79
N GLY A 112 -3.32 -24.23 5.04
CA GLY A 112 -4.23 -25.37 5.05
C GLY A 112 -3.67 -26.65 4.44
N GLY A 113 -2.62 -26.54 3.60
CA GLY A 113 -1.92 -27.66 2.95
C GLY A 113 -0.59 -28.05 3.59
N VAL A 114 -0.11 -27.31 4.60
CA VAL A 114 1.24 -27.49 5.18
C VAL A 114 1.49 -28.92 5.65
N ARG A 115 0.51 -29.56 6.28
CA ARG A 115 0.65 -30.95 6.75
C ARG A 115 0.88 -31.94 5.59
N ALA A 116 0.16 -31.78 4.51
CA ALA A 116 0.35 -32.62 3.32
C ALA A 116 1.70 -32.35 2.63
N VAL A 117 2.22 -31.14 2.70
CA VAL A 117 3.58 -30.79 2.22
C VAL A 117 4.66 -31.48 3.06
N ILE A 118 4.49 -31.52 4.39
CA ILE A 118 5.41 -32.23 5.31
C ILE A 118 5.44 -33.72 4.97
N GLU A 119 4.28 -34.33 4.78
CA GLU A 119 4.15 -35.76 4.46
C GLU A 119 4.71 -36.11 3.07
N ASP A 120 4.48 -35.25 2.05
CA ASP A 120 4.87 -35.50 0.66
C ASP A 120 6.40 -35.34 0.44
N PHE A 121 7.02 -34.34 1.09
CA PHE A 121 8.44 -34.06 0.93
C PHE A 121 9.33 -34.58 2.07
N GLY A 122 8.77 -35.12 3.15
CA GLY A 122 9.52 -35.61 4.31
C GLY A 122 10.33 -34.54 5.03
N VAL A 123 9.83 -33.31 5.10
CA VAL A 123 10.53 -32.14 5.67
C VAL A 123 10.00 -31.78 7.07
N SER A 124 10.80 -31.01 7.83
CA SER A 124 10.35 -30.49 9.12
C SER A 124 9.25 -29.45 8.97
N GLN A 125 8.44 -29.26 10.02
CA GLN A 125 7.38 -28.28 10.07
C GLN A 125 7.88 -26.85 9.80
N ILE A 126 9.07 -26.51 10.32
CA ILE A 126 9.69 -25.17 10.11
C ILE A 126 9.98 -24.95 8.61
N VAL A 127 10.52 -25.96 7.92
CA VAL A 127 10.79 -25.89 6.48
C VAL A 127 9.50 -25.73 5.68
N ALA A 128 8.46 -26.46 6.02
CA ALA A 128 7.17 -26.31 5.34
C ALA A 128 6.54 -24.92 5.57
N ILE A 129 6.62 -24.37 6.79
CA ILE A 129 6.11 -23.03 7.12
C ILE A 129 6.88 -21.91 6.39
N LEU A 130 8.14 -22.14 5.95
CA LEU A 130 8.86 -21.18 5.08
C LEU A 130 8.04 -20.82 3.84
N GLY A 131 7.17 -21.69 3.34
CA GLY A 131 6.26 -21.37 2.24
C GLY A 131 5.30 -20.21 2.55
N VAL A 132 4.84 -20.04 3.79
CA VAL A 132 4.09 -18.87 4.24
C VAL A 132 5.02 -17.68 4.45
N SER A 133 6.07 -17.89 5.25
CA SER A 133 6.99 -16.83 5.70
C SER A 133 7.70 -16.14 4.55
N LEU A 134 8.20 -16.87 3.56
CA LEU A 134 8.90 -16.28 2.41
C LEU A 134 7.95 -15.58 1.44
N PHE A 135 6.71 -16.05 1.30
CA PHE A 135 5.70 -15.32 0.55
C PHE A 135 5.46 -13.92 1.16
N VAL A 136 5.34 -13.85 2.50
CA VAL A 136 5.15 -12.58 3.23
C VAL A 136 6.43 -11.74 3.23
N LEU A 137 7.61 -12.36 3.26
CA LEU A 137 8.87 -11.64 3.07
C LEU A 137 8.93 -10.94 1.71
N GLY A 138 8.35 -11.56 0.67
CA GLY A 138 8.15 -10.92 -0.62
C GLY A 138 7.37 -9.60 -0.53
N PHE A 139 6.42 -9.48 0.40
CA PHE A 139 5.70 -8.22 0.66
C PHE A 139 6.57 -7.12 1.27
N ALA A 140 7.73 -7.45 1.85
CA ALA A 140 8.67 -6.44 2.33
C ALA A 140 9.47 -5.81 1.17
N ILE A 141 9.87 -6.62 0.20
CA ILE A 141 10.75 -6.20 -0.89
C ILE A 141 9.95 -5.58 -2.05
N GLY A 142 8.81 -6.19 -2.39
CA GLY A 142 8.02 -5.79 -3.56
C GLY A 142 7.58 -4.33 -3.56
N PRO A 143 7.00 -3.77 -2.50
CA PRO A 143 6.59 -2.37 -2.47
C PRO A 143 7.70 -1.37 -2.76
N LEU A 144 8.92 -1.64 -2.33
CA LEU A 144 10.09 -0.80 -2.60
C LEU A 144 10.43 -0.72 -4.09
N LEU A 145 10.12 -1.78 -4.85
CA LEU A 145 10.34 -1.85 -6.29
C LEU A 145 9.12 -1.36 -7.08
N TRP A 146 7.92 -1.84 -6.71
CA TRP A 146 6.72 -1.63 -7.52
C TRP A 146 6.14 -0.23 -7.39
N ALA A 147 6.32 0.46 -6.25
CA ALA A 147 5.86 1.84 -6.10
C ALA A 147 6.54 2.77 -7.11
N PRO A 148 7.88 2.92 -7.16
CA PRO A 148 8.53 3.78 -8.14
C PRO A 148 8.37 3.28 -9.57
N MET A 149 8.37 1.96 -9.81
CA MET A 149 8.16 1.42 -11.16
C MET A 149 6.76 1.76 -11.70
N SER A 150 5.73 1.83 -10.86
CA SER A 150 4.39 2.22 -11.28
C SER A 150 4.28 3.68 -11.75
N GLU A 151 5.15 4.55 -11.25
CA GLU A 151 5.23 5.95 -11.67
C GLU A 151 5.98 6.13 -13.00
N ILE A 152 6.92 5.21 -13.29
CA ILE A 152 7.71 5.22 -14.53
C ILE A 152 6.94 4.57 -15.69
N PHE A 153 6.45 3.35 -15.48
CA PHE A 153 5.87 2.49 -16.51
C PHE A 153 4.35 2.57 -16.60
N GLY A 154 3.71 3.26 -15.65
CA GLY A 154 2.26 3.32 -15.50
C GLY A 154 1.70 2.19 -14.63
N ARG A 155 0.49 2.38 -14.11
CA ARG A 155 -0.19 1.45 -13.20
C ARG A 155 -0.64 0.18 -13.91
N GLN A 156 -1.25 0.32 -15.10
CA GLN A 156 -1.81 -0.78 -15.87
C GLN A 156 -0.76 -1.81 -16.28
N ARG A 157 0.32 -1.37 -16.94
CA ARG A 157 1.36 -2.28 -17.43
C ARG A 157 2.03 -3.03 -16.30
N LEU A 158 2.35 -2.30 -15.23
CA LEU A 158 2.98 -2.91 -14.06
C LEU A 158 2.06 -3.95 -13.42
N PHE A 159 0.77 -3.64 -13.25
CA PHE A 159 -0.20 -4.58 -12.71
C PHE A 159 -0.27 -5.86 -13.55
N ILE A 160 -0.36 -5.75 -14.87
CA ILE A 160 -0.44 -6.90 -15.78
C ILE A 160 0.80 -7.79 -15.65
N VAL A 161 2.01 -7.19 -15.70
CA VAL A 161 3.27 -7.95 -15.61
C VAL A 161 3.41 -8.64 -14.26
N THR A 162 3.14 -7.93 -13.17
CA THR A 162 3.29 -8.48 -11.81
C THR A 162 2.24 -9.54 -11.51
N PHE A 163 1.02 -9.38 -12.00
CA PHE A 163 -0.05 -10.37 -11.80
C PHE A 163 0.12 -11.61 -12.69
N PHE A 164 0.64 -11.45 -13.90
CA PHE A 164 1.07 -12.57 -14.74
C PHE A 164 2.16 -13.40 -14.05
N ALA A 165 3.20 -12.73 -13.53
CA ALA A 165 4.28 -13.39 -12.80
C ALA A 165 3.75 -14.12 -11.55
N LEU A 166 2.88 -13.50 -10.75
CA LEU A 166 2.23 -14.13 -9.60
C LEU A 166 1.47 -15.41 -10.01
N THR A 167 0.69 -15.33 -11.09
CA THR A 167 -0.07 -16.48 -11.61
C THR A 167 0.86 -17.61 -12.05
N ALA A 168 1.93 -17.26 -12.78
CA ALA A 168 2.94 -18.23 -13.23
C ALA A 168 3.68 -18.88 -12.05
N PHE A 169 4.04 -18.12 -11.02
CA PHE A 169 4.69 -18.65 -9.82
C PHE A 169 3.76 -19.55 -9.00
N ASN A 170 2.49 -19.22 -8.85
CA ASN A 170 1.50 -20.10 -8.21
C ASN A 170 1.29 -21.41 -9.01
N ALA A 171 1.21 -21.31 -10.35
CA ALA A 171 1.11 -22.50 -11.20
C ALA A 171 2.37 -23.37 -11.12
N GLY A 172 3.54 -22.77 -11.14
CA GLY A 172 4.82 -23.45 -10.94
C GLY A 172 4.92 -24.10 -9.55
N ALA A 173 4.43 -23.43 -8.51
CA ALA A 173 4.38 -23.97 -7.15
C ALA A 173 3.50 -25.23 -7.08
N ALA A 174 2.34 -25.25 -7.75
CA ALA A 174 1.48 -26.43 -7.85
C ALA A 174 2.19 -27.62 -8.52
N GLY A 175 3.07 -27.37 -9.49
CA GLY A 175 3.87 -28.37 -10.20
C GLY A 175 5.21 -28.74 -9.55
N SER A 176 5.57 -28.15 -8.39
CA SER A 176 6.87 -28.36 -7.77
C SER A 176 7.10 -29.82 -7.32
N GLN A 177 8.32 -30.32 -7.59
CA GLN A 177 8.73 -31.69 -7.27
C GLN A 177 9.63 -31.78 -6.02
N ASN A 178 10.04 -30.64 -5.49
CA ASN A 178 10.85 -30.54 -4.29
C ASN A 178 10.48 -29.28 -3.50
N ILE A 179 10.80 -29.30 -2.22
CA ILE A 179 10.45 -28.21 -1.29
C ILE A 179 11.17 -26.90 -1.63
N GLN A 180 12.42 -26.96 -2.13
CA GLN A 180 13.20 -25.77 -2.48
C GLN A 180 12.52 -24.99 -3.61
N THR A 181 12.09 -25.68 -4.65
CA THR A 181 11.34 -25.05 -5.76
C THR A 181 10.06 -24.42 -5.26
N LEU A 182 9.28 -25.14 -4.43
CA LEU A 182 8.05 -24.62 -3.85
C LEU A 182 8.30 -23.31 -3.08
N ILE A 183 9.27 -23.29 -2.18
CA ILE A 183 9.58 -22.15 -1.31
C ILE A 183 10.07 -20.95 -2.12
N ILE A 184 10.96 -21.18 -3.11
CA ILE A 184 11.48 -20.11 -3.98
C ILE A 184 10.36 -19.50 -4.82
N LEU A 185 9.51 -20.32 -5.43
CA LEU A 185 8.38 -19.83 -6.23
C LEU A 185 7.36 -19.05 -5.37
N ARG A 186 7.14 -19.47 -4.13
CA ARG A 186 6.29 -18.74 -3.20
C ARG A 186 6.91 -17.39 -2.81
N PHE A 187 8.22 -17.30 -2.60
CA PHE A 187 8.88 -16.01 -2.36
C PHE A 187 8.66 -15.03 -3.52
N PHE A 188 8.92 -15.47 -4.75
CA PHE A 188 8.69 -14.62 -5.93
C PHE A 188 7.20 -14.34 -6.13
N GLY A 189 6.31 -15.30 -5.88
CA GLY A 189 4.88 -15.09 -5.88
C GLY A 189 4.47 -13.95 -4.94
N GLY A 190 4.99 -13.93 -3.71
CA GLY A 190 4.76 -12.84 -2.77
C GLY A 190 5.35 -11.50 -3.22
N ALA A 191 6.59 -11.49 -3.72
CA ALA A 191 7.25 -10.28 -4.17
C ALA A 191 6.50 -9.61 -5.33
N PHE A 192 6.11 -10.36 -6.35
CA PHE A 192 5.34 -9.85 -7.48
C PHE A 192 3.88 -9.57 -7.09
N GLY A 193 3.28 -10.43 -6.28
CA GLY A 193 1.91 -10.27 -5.79
C GLY A 193 1.69 -9.03 -4.91
N SER A 194 2.73 -8.46 -4.31
CA SER A 194 2.61 -7.25 -3.48
C SER A 194 2.29 -5.98 -4.27
N SER A 195 2.40 -5.99 -5.61
CA SER A 195 2.14 -4.83 -6.47
C SER A 195 0.74 -4.21 -6.29
N PRO A 196 -0.38 -4.97 -6.29
CA PRO A 196 -1.70 -4.40 -5.99
C PRO A 196 -1.81 -3.81 -4.59
N LEU A 197 -1.21 -4.45 -3.57
CA LEU A 197 -1.20 -3.96 -2.19
C LEU A 197 -0.62 -2.55 -2.07
N THR A 198 0.37 -2.23 -2.93
CA THR A 198 1.07 -0.95 -2.93
C THR A 198 0.37 0.08 -3.80
N ASN A 199 -0.09 -0.32 -4.99
CA ASN A 199 -0.50 0.60 -6.04
C ASN A 199 -1.99 0.91 -6.06
N ALA A 200 -2.86 0.05 -5.50
CA ALA A 200 -4.31 0.27 -5.59
C ALA A 200 -4.79 1.54 -4.87
N GLY A 201 -4.14 1.94 -3.78
CA GLY A 201 -4.41 3.24 -3.14
C GLY A 201 -4.14 4.42 -4.09
N GLY A 202 -3.06 4.33 -4.88
CA GLY A 202 -2.73 5.28 -5.93
C GLY A 202 -3.77 5.29 -7.05
N VAL A 203 -4.20 4.12 -7.54
CA VAL A 203 -5.25 3.98 -8.56
C VAL A 203 -6.56 4.65 -8.11
N ILE A 204 -6.96 4.48 -6.84
CA ILE A 204 -8.13 5.16 -6.27
C ILE A 204 -7.91 6.68 -6.24
N ALA A 205 -6.73 7.12 -5.85
CA ALA A 205 -6.38 8.54 -5.81
C ALA A 205 -6.37 9.19 -7.20
N ASP A 206 -5.99 8.42 -8.23
CA ASP A 206 -5.94 8.88 -9.62
C ASP A 206 -7.35 9.09 -10.22
N MET A 207 -8.38 8.38 -9.71
CA MET A 207 -9.74 8.40 -10.28
C MET A 207 -10.77 9.18 -9.47
N PHE A 208 -10.64 9.23 -8.14
CA PHE A 208 -11.65 9.81 -7.27
C PHE A 208 -11.22 11.15 -6.67
N SER A 209 -12.14 12.10 -6.63
CA SER A 209 -11.94 13.36 -5.90
C SER A 209 -11.77 13.10 -4.38
N ALA A 210 -11.22 14.05 -3.66
CA ALA A 210 -10.99 13.92 -2.21
C ALA A 210 -12.28 13.61 -1.43
N SER A 211 -13.43 14.13 -1.90
CA SER A 211 -14.75 13.91 -1.29
C SER A 211 -15.30 12.51 -1.53
N GLU A 212 -15.02 11.90 -2.70
CA GLU A 212 -15.56 10.59 -3.10
C GLU A 212 -14.64 9.42 -2.68
N ARG A 213 -13.36 9.71 -2.47
CA ARG A 213 -12.29 8.71 -2.20
C ARG A 213 -12.55 7.85 -0.97
N GLY A 214 -13.28 8.37 0.03
CA GLY A 214 -13.45 7.70 1.32
C GLY A 214 -14.07 6.30 1.22
N MET A 215 -15.14 6.14 0.44
CA MET A 215 -15.82 4.84 0.29
C MET A 215 -14.97 3.84 -0.51
N ALA A 216 -14.34 4.30 -1.59
CA ALA A 216 -13.46 3.46 -2.42
C ALA A 216 -12.25 2.95 -1.62
N SER A 217 -11.64 3.83 -0.82
CA SER A 217 -10.52 3.46 0.07
C SER A 217 -10.94 2.49 1.17
N ALA A 218 -12.14 2.63 1.74
CA ALA A 218 -12.65 1.71 2.76
C ALA A 218 -12.88 0.30 2.20
N LEU A 219 -13.46 0.19 0.99
CA LEU A 219 -13.62 -1.08 0.30
C LEU A 219 -12.25 -1.75 0.06
N PHE A 220 -11.30 -1.01 -0.52
CA PHE A 220 -9.96 -1.52 -0.76
C PHE A 220 -9.25 -1.94 0.52
N ALA A 221 -9.34 -1.13 1.58
CA ALA A 221 -8.65 -1.38 2.83
C ALA A 221 -9.14 -2.63 3.58
N SER A 222 -10.35 -3.14 3.30
CA SER A 222 -10.86 -4.39 3.87
C SER A 222 -10.24 -5.65 3.23
N ALA A 223 -9.84 -5.58 1.96
CA ALA A 223 -9.38 -6.72 1.17
C ALA A 223 -8.11 -7.42 1.74
N PRO A 224 -7.03 -6.69 2.13
CA PRO A 224 -5.82 -7.32 2.65
C PRO A 224 -6.00 -8.01 4.00
N PHE A 225 -7.11 -7.76 4.71
CA PHE A 225 -7.42 -8.44 5.98
C PHE A 225 -8.35 -9.63 5.79
N LEU A 226 -9.31 -9.52 4.88
CA LEU A 226 -10.27 -10.59 4.63
C LEU A 226 -9.61 -11.79 3.92
N GLY A 227 -8.66 -11.51 3.01
CA GLY A 227 -7.91 -12.55 2.28
C GLY A 227 -7.24 -13.57 3.21
N PRO A 228 -6.39 -13.12 4.16
CA PRO A 228 -5.70 -14.00 5.09
C PRO A 228 -6.62 -14.87 5.95
N VAL A 229 -7.83 -14.41 6.24
CA VAL A 229 -8.79 -15.14 7.06
C VAL A 229 -9.55 -16.22 6.26
N ILE A 230 -9.91 -15.90 5.01
CA ILE A 230 -10.59 -16.87 4.12
C ILE A 230 -9.62 -17.95 3.63
N GLY A 231 -8.32 -17.60 3.50
CA GLY A 231 -7.29 -18.49 2.98
C GLY A 231 -7.21 -19.85 3.67
N PRO A 232 -7.00 -19.91 5.01
CA PRO A 232 -6.92 -21.15 5.74
C PRO A 232 -8.20 -21.99 5.69
N ILE A 233 -9.37 -21.36 5.56
CA ILE A 233 -10.65 -22.04 5.41
C ILE A 233 -10.67 -22.80 4.07
N ALA A 234 -10.51 -22.08 2.97
CA ALA A 234 -10.52 -22.69 1.64
C ALA A 234 -9.35 -23.67 1.44
N GLY A 235 -8.14 -23.27 1.87
CA GLY A 235 -6.94 -24.11 1.82
C GLY A 235 -7.05 -25.36 2.67
N GLY A 236 -7.70 -25.29 3.84
CA GLY A 236 -7.92 -26.43 4.72
C GLY A 236 -8.86 -27.48 4.13
N PHE A 237 -10.00 -27.06 3.57
CA PHE A 237 -10.93 -27.98 2.90
C PHE A 237 -10.33 -28.57 1.63
N LEU A 238 -9.76 -27.75 0.77
CA LEU A 238 -9.19 -28.21 -0.50
C LEU A 238 -7.93 -29.05 -0.29
N GLY A 239 -7.06 -28.65 0.63
CA GLY A 239 -5.83 -29.37 0.96
C GLY A 239 -6.11 -30.75 1.55
N HIS A 240 -7.17 -30.88 2.37
CA HIS A 240 -7.60 -32.18 2.90
C HIS A 240 -8.26 -33.08 1.84
N ALA A 241 -9.07 -32.50 0.95
CA ALA A 241 -9.81 -33.28 -0.06
C ALA A 241 -8.96 -33.68 -1.27
N SER A 242 -8.06 -32.79 -1.73
CA SER A 242 -7.38 -32.96 -3.03
C SER A 242 -5.85 -32.75 -2.94
N GLY A 243 -5.33 -32.48 -1.76
CA GLY A 243 -3.91 -32.25 -1.52
C GLY A 243 -3.44 -30.81 -1.76
N TRP A 244 -2.23 -30.51 -1.29
CA TRP A 244 -1.65 -29.17 -1.29
C TRP A 244 -1.40 -28.60 -2.69
N ARG A 245 -1.15 -29.44 -3.70
CA ARG A 245 -0.98 -29.02 -5.09
C ARG A 245 -2.21 -28.34 -5.65
N TRP A 246 -3.39 -28.82 -5.29
CA TRP A 246 -4.66 -28.18 -5.68
C TRP A 246 -4.91 -26.86 -4.96
N VAL A 247 -4.36 -26.67 -3.76
CA VAL A 247 -4.41 -25.36 -3.10
C VAL A 247 -3.61 -24.31 -3.91
N GLU A 248 -2.39 -24.65 -4.33
CA GLU A 248 -1.58 -23.78 -5.20
C GLU A 248 -2.23 -23.60 -6.59
N GLY A 249 -2.79 -24.68 -7.16
CA GLY A 249 -3.54 -24.64 -8.42
C GLY A 249 -4.76 -23.72 -8.37
N MET A 250 -5.53 -23.77 -7.28
CA MET A 250 -6.66 -22.87 -7.05
C MET A 250 -6.20 -21.41 -7.02
N MET A 251 -5.08 -21.11 -6.36
CA MET A 251 -4.51 -19.76 -6.34
C MET A 251 -4.07 -19.31 -7.73
N ALA A 252 -3.46 -20.20 -8.52
CA ALA A 252 -3.09 -19.92 -9.90
C ALA A 252 -4.33 -19.64 -10.77
N ILE A 253 -5.39 -20.44 -10.65
CA ILE A 253 -6.66 -20.22 -11.38
C ILE A 253 -7.28 -18.88 -10.95
N PHE A 254 -7.38 -18.61 -9.66
CA PHE A 254 -8.01 -17.39 -9.15
C PHE A 254 -7.26 -16.13 -9.61
N THR A 255 -5.92 -16.11 -9.48
CA THR A 255 -5.11 -14.99 -9.95
C THR A 255 -5.11 -14.89 -11.48
N GLY A 256 -5.15 -16.02 -12.21
CA GLY A 256 -5.26 -16.05 -13.66
C GLY A 256 -6.58 -15.46 -14.18
N VAL A 257 -7.70 -15.79 -13.54
CA VAL A 257 -9.02 -15.22 -13.88
C VAL A 257 -9.01 -13.70 -13.66
N ILE A 258 -8.46 -13.21 -12.54
CA ILE A 258 -8.34 -11.78 -12.28
C ILE A 258 -7.44 -11.10 -13.32
N LEU A 259 -6.33 -11.72 -13.69
CA LEU A 259 -5.43 -11.23 -14.74
C LEU A 259 -6.19 -11.05 -16.06
N VAL A 260 -6.91 -12.08 -16.50
CA VAL A 260 -7.70 -12.04 -17.74
C VAL A 260 -8.75 -10.92 -17.70
N ILE A 261 -9.51 -10.82 -16.61
CA ILE A 261 -10.50 -9.74 -16.46
C ILE A 261 -9.80 -8.36 -16.47
N SER A 262 -8.64 -8.24 -15.84
CA SER A 262 -7.89 -6.97 -15.76
C SER A 262 -7.40 -6.49 -17.12
N LEU A 263 -7.03 -7.40 -18.02
CA LEU A 263 -6.64 -7.08 -19.39
C LEU A 263 -7.76 -6.34 -20.17
N PHE A 264 -9.01 -6.63 -19.84
CA PHE A 264 -10.19 -6.04 -20.52
C PHE A 264 -10.83 -4.88 -19.74
N VAL A 265 -10.58 -4.75 -18.44
CA VAL A 265 -11.29 -3.77 -17.58
C VAL A 265 -10.41 -2.61 -17.16
N CYS A 266 -9.11 -2.83 -16.90
CA CYS A 266 -8.22 -1.82 -16.31
C CYS A 266 -7.47 -1.01 -17.36
N PRO A 267 -7.89 0.22 -17.71
CA PRO A 267 -7.05 1.15 -18.47
C PRO A 267 -5.97 1.77 -17.57
N GLU A 268 -5.02 2.47 -18.19
CA GLU A 268 -4.06 3.28 -17.45
C GLU A 268 -4.76 4.44 -16.70
N THR A 269 -4.38 4.63 -15.44
CA THR A 269 -4.97 5.64 -14.54
C THR A 269 -3.97 6.69 -14.06
N TYR A 270 -2.68 6.52 -14.29
CA TYR A 270 -1.67 7.44 -13.78
C TYR A 270 -1.51 8.66 -14.69
N ALA A 271 -2.07 9.78 -14.27
CA ALA A 271 -2.10 11.03 -15.05
C ALA A 271 -0.72 11.51 -15.54
N PRO A 272 0.37 11.50 -14.72
CA PRO A 272 1.68 11.92 -15.19
C PRO A 272 2.21 11.04 -16.33
N TYR A 273 2.00 9.73 -16.26
CA TYR A 273 2.41 8.80 -17.33
C TYR A 273 1.61 9.05 -18.62
N LEU A 274 0.28 9.22 -18.52
CA LEU A 274 -0.59 9.50 -19.67
C LEU A 274 -0.20 10.80 -20.39
N LEU A 275 0.05 11.87 -19.64
CA LEU A 275 0.46 13.15 -20.22
C LEU A 275 1.86 13.09 -20.80
N ARG A 276 2.76 12.27 -20.26
CA ARG A 276 4.07 12.01 -20.84
C ARG A 276 3.95 11.29 -22.18
N GLN A 277 3.12 10.24 -22.26
CA GLN A 277 2.86 9.53 -23.54
C GLN A 277 2.23 10.47 -24.57
N ARG A 278 1.29 11.34 -24.16
CA ARG A 278 0.67 12.35 -25.00
C ARG A 278 1.69 13.36 -25.52
N ALA A 279 2.57 13.88 -24.66
CA ALA A 279 3.63 14.82 -25.03
C ALA A 279 4.59 14.22 -26.06
N VAL A 280 5.00 12.96 -25.87
CA VAL A 280 5.85 12.23 -26.82
C VAL A 280 5.15 12.08 -28.19
N GLU A 281 3.87 11.69 -28.19
CA GLU A 281 3.11 11.49 -29.44
C GLU A 281 2.84 12.83 -30.16
N LEU A 282 2.50 13.90 -29.43
CA LEU A 282 2.37 15.25 -30.01
C LEU A 282 3.68 15.73 -30.62
N SER A 283 4.82 15.51 -29.91
CA SER A 283 6.13 15.87 -30.44
C SER A 283 6.46 15.10 -31.74
N ARG A 284 6.07 13.81 -31.80
CA ARG A 284 6.26 12.98 -32.98
C ARG A 284 5.42 13.44 -34.18
N GLN A 285 4.16 13.86 -33.93
CA GLN A 285 3.23 14.26 -34.99
C GLN A 285 3.49 15.68 -35.51
N THR A 286 3.88 16.61 -34.61
CA THR A 286 4.01 18.03 -34.97
C THR A 286 5.45 18.47 -35.25
N GLY A 287 6.45 17.67 -34.85
CA GLY A 287 7.87 18.04 -34.92
C GLY A 287 8.31 19.13 -33.92
N LYS A 288 7.42 19.54 -33.00
CA LYS A 288 7.70 20.54 -31.96
C LYS A 288 7.99 19.86 -30.62
N HIS A 289 8.57 20.59 -29.66
CA HIS A 289 8.87 20.07 -28.34
C HIS A 289 7.67 20.23 -27.39
N TYR A 290 7.16 19.10 -26.90
CA TYR A 290 6.11 19.03 -25.89
C TYR A 290 6.64 18.34 -24.64
N LEU A 291 6.23 18.79 -23.46
CA LEU A 291 6.59 18.23 -22.16
C LEU A 291 5.35 18.12 -21.27
N SER A 292 5.25 17.06 -20.49
CA SER A 292 4.18 16.97 -19.49
C SER A 292 4.41 18.00 -18.38
N LYS A 293 3.34 18.63 -17.88
CA LYS A 293 3.41 19.55 -16.74
C LYS A 293 4.04 18.94 -15.48
N TYR A 294 4.03 17.61 -15.37
CA TYR A 294 4.62 16.89 -14.23
C TYR A 294 6.11 16.63 -14.41
N ASP A 295 6.65 16.67 -15.63
CA ASP A 295 8.07 16.43 -15.89
C ASP A 295 8.97 17.64 -15.58
N LEU A 296 8.37 18.80 -15.26
CA LEU A 296 9.08 19.96 -14.73
C LEU A 296 9.71 19.71 -13.35
N ARG A 297 9.24 18.69 -12.63
CA ARG A 297 9.70 18.31 -11.28
C ARG A 297 10.32 16.92 -11.33
N LYS A 298 11.61 16.85 -11.58
CA LYS A 298 12.36 15.58 -11.46
C LYS A 298 12.79 15.42 -10.00
N VAL A 299 12.18 14.47 -9.29
CA VAL A 299 12.70 14.03 -7.99
C VAL A 299 13.74 12.94 -8.28
N PRO A 300 14.96 13.01 -7.71
CA PRO A 300 15.96 11.96 -7.85
C PRO A 300 15.42 10.63 -7.32
N GLN A 301 15.50 9.58 -8.14
CA GLN A 301 14.92 8.27 -7.81
C GLN A 301 15.57 7.63 -6.58
N LEU A 302 16.86 7.88 -6.39
CA LEU A 302 17.61 7.36 -5.24
C LEU A 302 17.10 7.93 -3.92
N THR A 303 16.81 9.22 -3.89
CA THR A 303 16.25 9.92 -2.71
C THR A 303 14.88 9.34 -2.35
N ALA A 304 14.03 9.08 -3.34
CA ALA A 304 12.71 8.45 -3.12
C ALA A 304 12.84 7.03 -2.53
N LEU A 305 13.87 6.27 -2.91
CA LEU A 305 14.10 4.90 -2.43
C LEU A 305 14.69 4.87 -1.00
N MET A 306 15.50 5.86 -0.63
CA MET A 306 16.12 5.95 0.70
C MET A 306 15.19 6.56 1.75
N ARG A 307 14.24 7.41 1.34
CA ARG A 307 13.33 8.13 2.23
C ARG A 307 12.53 7.23 3.20
N PRO A 308 11.98 6.05 2.82
CA PRO A 308 11.32 5.15 3.76
C PRO A 308 12.19 4.74 4.95
N TRP A 309 13.48 4.49 4.71
CA TRP A 309 14.43 4.07 5.74
C TRP A 309 14.76 5.22 6.69
N VAL A 310 14.93 6.42 6.16
CA VAL A 310 15.16 7.63 6.98
C VAL A 310 13.94 7.90 7.85
N LEU A 311 12.72 7.83 7.30
CA LEU A 311 11.49 8.01 8.07
C LEU A 311 11.35 6.95 9.16
N LEU A 312 11.69 5.70 8.88
CA LEU A 312 11.60 4.62 9.86
C LEU A 312 12.58 4.80 11.03
N CYS A 313 13.77 5.35 10.78
CA CYS A 313 14.80 5.50 11.81
C CYS A 313 14.73 6.85 12.56
N CYS A 314 14.29 7.93 11.88
CA CYS A 314 14.39 9.28 12.41
C CYS A 314 13.05 9.87 12.89
N GLU A 315 11.90 9.30 12.47
CA GLU A 315 10.58 9.82 12.79
C GLU A 315 9.87 8.95 13.83
N PRO A 316 9.81 9.34 15.12
CA PRO A 316 9.24 8.51 16.19
C PRO A 316 7.80 8.05 15.94
N ILE A 317 6.98 8.88 15.26
CA ILE A 317 5.61 8.52 14.92
C ILE A 317 5.61 7.34 13.93
N VAL A 318 6.43 7.40 12.86
CA VAL A 318 6.53 6.32 11.88
C VAL A 318 7.08 5.05 12.54
N THR A 319 8.13 5.17 13.35
CA THR A 319 8.75 4.03 14.04
C THR A 319 7.77 3.32 14.97
N LEU A 320 7.15 4.03 15.91
CA LEU A 320 6.27 3.43 16.91
C LEU A 320 4.97 2.88 16.31
N THR A 321 4.37 3.59 15.35
CA THR A 321 3.20 3.07 14.63
C THR A 321 3.56 1.85 13.80
N SER A 322 4.73 1.83 13.16
CA SER A 322 5.18 0.68 12.36
C SER A 322 5.49 -0.55 13.23
N ILE A 323 6.11 -0.36 14.41
CA ILE A 323 6.35 -1.44 15.37
C ILE A 323 5.01 -2.02 15.84
N TYR A 324 4.06 -1.17 16.22
CA TYR A 324 2.77 -1.65 16.68
C TYR A 324 2.03 -2.43 15.58
N MET A 325 1.94 -1.87 14.38
CA MET A 325 1.32 -2.56 13.24
C MET A 325 2.05 -3.84 12.85
N ALA A 326 3.39 -3.90 13.00
CA ALA A 326 4.19 -5.09 12.76
C ALA A 326 3.89 -6.20 13.77
N ILE A 327 3.77 -5.88 15.06
CA ILE A 327 3.39 -6.83 16.12
C ILE A 327 2.01 -7.43 15.82
N ILE A 328 1.03 -6.59 15.49
CA ILE A 328 -0.34 -7.04 15.21
C ILE A 328 -0.36 -7.95 13.97
N TYR A 329 0.35 -7.55 12.91
CA TYR A 329 0.42 -8.31 11.66
C TYR A 329 1.18 -9.62 11.83
N GLY A 330 2.30 -9.59 12.58
CA GLY A 330 3.04 -10.79 12.98
C GLY A 330 2.17 -11.76 13.77
N THR A 331 1.36 -11.26 14.72
CA THR A 331 0.40 -12.07 15.48
C THR A 331 -0.66 -12.70 14.58
N LEU A 332 -1.19 -11.97 13.59
CA LEU A 332 -2.14 -12.55 12.62
C LEU A 332 -1.51 -13.73 11.86
N TYR A 333 -0.26 -13.56 11.38
CA TYR A 333 0.44 -14.63 10.67
C TYR A 333 0.86 -15.78 11.59
N MET A 334 1.17 -15.51 12.85
CA MET A 334 1.38 -16.53 13.88
C MET A 334 0.16 -17.44 14.05
N LEU A 335 -1.06 -16.91 13.97
CA LEU A 335 -2.29 -17.70 14.09
C LEU A 335 -2.42 -18.76 12.98
N PHE A 336 -1.78 -18.59 11.82
CA PHE A 336 -1.79 -19.63 10.76
C PHE A 336 -1.02 -20.89 11.15
N ALA A 337 -0.07 -20.78 12.08
CA ALA A 337 0.59 -21.93 12.70
C ALA A 337 -0.09 -22.34 14.02
N ALA A 338 -0.56 -21.37 14.82
CA ALA A 338 -1.15 -21.60 16.14
C ALA A 338 -2.54 -22.30 16.08
N PHE A 339 -3.43 -21.88 15.17
CA PHE A 339 -4.77 -22.47 15.07
C PHE A 339 -4.73 -23.95 14.65
N PRO A 340 -3.90 -24.41 13.70
CA PRO A 340 -3.68 -25.83 13.48
C PRO A 340 -3.22 -26.58 14.73
N ILE A 341 -2.30 -26.02 15.51
CA ILE A 341 -1.85 -26.63 16.77
C ILE A 341 -3.03 -26.77 17.74
N VAL A 342 -3.77 -25.71 17.99
CA VAL A 342 -4.88 -25.68 18.96
C VAL A 342 -6.05 -26.57 18.52
N TYR A 343 -6.49 -26.45 17.26
CA TYR A 343 -7.72 -27.10 16.81
C TYR A 343 -7.50 -28.45 16.14
N GLN A 344 -6.39 -28.65 15.40
CA GLN A 344 -6.15 -29.94 14.73
C GLN A 344 -5.35 -30.90 15.61
N VAL A 345 -4.29 -30.43 16.29
CA VAL A 345 -3.46 -31.32 17.13
C VAL A 345 -4.16 -31.58 18.48
N HIS A 346 -4.51 -30.54 19.24
CA HIS A 346 -5.07 -30.73 20.60
C HIS A 346 -6.54 -31.11 20.61
N ARG A 347 -7.36 -30.67 19.64
CA ARG A 347 -8.80 -31.01 19.57
C ARG A 347 -9.15 -32.08 18.54
N GLY A 348 -8.18 -32.53 17.71
CA GLY A 348 -8.39 -33.58 16.72
C GLY A 348 -9.28 -33.20 15.54
N TRP A 349 -9.45 -31.89 15.23
CA TRP A 349 -10.26 -31.47 14.09
C TRP A 349 -9.54 -31.73 12.78
N THR A 350 -10.33 -31.98 11.72
CA THR A 350 -9.78 -32.05 10.36
C THR A 350 -9.27 -30.66 9.92
N PRO A 351 -8.31 -30.58 8.98
CA PRO A 351 -7.77 -29.31 8.51
C PRO A 351 -8.83 -28.30 8.03
N GLY A 352 -9.87 -28.77 7.34
CA GLY A 352 -10.97 -27.93 6.89
C GLY A 352 -11.80 -27.34 8.05
N ILE A 353 -12.18 -28.19 9.02
CA ILE A 353 -12.93 -27.74 10.20
C ILE A 353 -12.05 -26.82 11.07
N GLY A 354 -10.76 -27.15 11.23
CA GLY A 354 -9.79 -26.27 11.94
C GLY A 354 -9.65 -24.90 11.29
N GLY A 355 -9.74 -24.82 9.96
CA GLY A 355 -9.78 -23.57 9.22
C GLY A 355 -11.00 -22.70 9.55
N LEU A 356 -12.16 -23.30 9.85
CA LEU A 356 -13.37 -22.54 10.24
C LEU A 356 -13.19 -21.72 11.53
N ALA A 357 -12.21 -22.03 12.36
CA ALA A 357 -11.89 -21.20 13.53
C ALA A 357 -11.55 -19.75 13.16
N PHE A 358 -11.04 -19.50 11.95
CA PHE A 358 -10.81 -18.14 11.44
C PHE A 358 -12.09 -17.33 11.19
N ILE A 359 -13.28 -17.96 11.16
CA ILE A 359 -14.56 -17.24 11.07
C ILE A 359 -14.72 -16.25 12.24
N GLY A 360 -14.25 -16.61 13.45
CA GLY A 360 -14.26 -15.69 14.57
C GLY A 360 -13.51 -14.38 14.24
N VAL A 361 -12.31 -14.50 13.73
CA VAL A 361 -11.50 -13.34 13.29
C VAL A 361 -12.22 -12.55 12.20
N ALA A 362 -12.82 -13.23 11.19
CA ALA A 362 -13.57 -12.60 10.10
C ALA A 362 -14.75 -11.77 10.63
N VAL A 363 -15.54 -12.33 11.53
CA VAL A 363 -16.69 -11.66 12.17
C VAL A 363 -16.24 -10.39 12.88
N GLY A 364 -15.16 -10.47 13.66
CA GLY A 364 -14.55 -9.30 14.31
C GLY A 364 -14.13 -8.23 13.32
N MET A 365 -13.49 -8.62 12.21
CA MET A 365 -13.08 -7.69 11.14
C MET A 365 -14.28 -6.99 10.49
N VAL A 366 -15.37 -7.71 10.22
CA VAL A 366 -16.60 -7.12 9.65
C VAL A 366 -17.20 -6.07 10.59
N PHE A 367 -17.28 -6.36 11.89
CA PHE A 367 -17.73 -5.38 12.88
C PHE A 367 -16.84 -4.15 12.93
N ALA A 368 -15.51 -4.32 12.88
CA ALA A 368 -14.57 -3.22 12.86
C ALA A 368 -14.69 -2.34 11.62
N VAL A 369 -14.80 -2.93 10.43
CA VAL A 369 -15.03 -2.19 9.18
C VAL A 369 -16.33 -1.39 9.26
N SER A 370 -17.41 -2.01 9.74
CA SER A 370 -18.70 -1.34 9.94
C SER A 370 -18.59 -0.15 10.90
N TYR A 371 -17.84 -0.32 12.00
CA TYR A 371 -17.56 0.77 12.92
C TYR A 371 -16.71 1.88 12.28
N CYS A 372 -15.69 1.54 11.49
CA CYS A 372 -14.88 2.53 10.78
C CYS A 372 -15.70 3.34 9.77
N LEU A 373 -16.67 2.71 9.09
CA LEU A 373 -17.61 3.42 8.20
C LEU A 373 -18.48 4.42 8.99
N TYR A 374 -18.91 4.05 10.18
CA TYR A 374 -19.64 4.96 11.07
C TYR A 374 -18.74 6.10 11.56
N ASP A 375 -17.51 5.81 12.01
CA ASP A 375 -16.55 6.80 12.50
C ASP A 375 -16.12 7.80 11.39
N ASN A 376 -16.12 7.40 10.13
CA ASN A 376 -15.89 8.30 9.01
C ASN A 376 -16.90 9.47 8.95
N LYS A 377 -18.14 9.27 9.40
CA LYS A 377 -19.13 10.36 9.49
C LYS A 377 -18.71 11.38 10.56
N ARG A 378 -18.20 10.91 11.70
CA ARG A 378 -17.64 11.74 12.77
C ARG A 378 -16.43 12.53 12.27
N TYR A 379 -15.51 11.88 11.57
CA TYR A 379 -14.33 12.52 10.98
C TYR A 379 -14.74 13.58 9.93
N ALA A 380 -15.69 13.26 9.05
CA ALA A 380 -16.21 14.21 8.06
C ALA A 380 -16.84 15.46 8.71
N ALA A 381 -17.54 15.29 9.83
CA ALA A 381 -18.06 16.41 10.62
C ALA A 381 -16.94 17.27 11.22
N ALA A 382 -15.88 16.63 11.74
CA ALA A 382 -14.69 17.33 12.24
C ALA A 382 -13.95 18.11 11.14
N VAL A 383 -13.85 17.55 9.93
CA VAL A 383 -13.27 18.24 8.76
C VAL A 383 -14.10 19.49 8.38
N LYS A 384 -15.43 19.38 8.37
CA LYS A 384 -16.32 20.54 8.10
C LYS A 384 -16.17 21.62 9.17
N ALA A 385 -16.15 21.24 10.45
CA ALA A 385 -15.98 22.17 11.56
C ALA A 385 -14.63 22.89 11.55
N ALA A 386 -13.58 22.23 11.03
CA ALA A 386 -12.22 22.77 10.91
C ALA A 386 -11.96 23.53 9.59
N GLY A 387 -13.00 23.81 8.78
CA GLY A 387 -12.84 24.59 7.55
C GLY A 387 -12.13 23.86 6.40
N GLY A 388 -12.26 22.51 6.33
CA GLY A 388 -11.80 21.73 5.17
C GLY A 388 -10.71 20.68 5.47
N ALA A 389 -9.99 20.77 6.58
CA ALA A 389 -9.07 19.71 7.01
C ALA A 389 -9.00 19.61 8.54
N ALA A 390 -9.31 18.44 9.09
CA ALA A 390 -9.18 18.15 10.51
C ALA A 390 -7.72 17.87 10.91
N GLN A 391 -7.45 17.89 12.20
CA GLN A 391 -6.15 17.43 12.71
C GLN A 391 -6.03 15.91 12.51
N PRO A 392 -4.84 15.39 12.16
CA PRO A 392 -4.62 13.95 11.98
C PRO A 392 -5.04 13.10 13.19
N GLU A 393 -4.90 13.63 14.39
CA GLU A 393 -5.28 12.99 15.65
C GLU A 393 -6.78 12.63 15.72
N ALA A 394 -7.63 13.27 14.94
CA ALA A 394 -9.05 12.93 14.84
C ALA A 394 -9.31 11.52 14.25
N ARG A 395 -8.30 10.89 13.63
CA ARG A 395 -8.34 9.50 13.14
C ARG A 395 -8.14 8.45 14.22
N LEU A 396 -7.61 8.82 15.40
CA LEU A 396 -7.11 7.87 16.39
C LEU A 396 -8.15 7.22 17.34
N PRO A 397 -9.35 7.77 17.59
CA PRO A 397 -10.31 7.16 18.51
C PRO A 397 -10.64 5.69 18.24
N PRO A 398 -10.83 5.22 16.98
CA PRO A 398 -11.01 3.79 16.73
C PRO A 398 -9.77 2.97 17.09
N ALA A 399 -8.55 3.52 16.92
CA ALA A 399 -7.32 2.84 17.34
C ALA A 399 -7.24 2.66 18.85
N ILE A 400 -7.73 3.63 19.65
CA ILE A 400 -7.79 3.52 21.11
C ILE A 400 -8.72 2.37 21.53
N ILE A 401 -9.90 2.27 20.93
CA ILE A 401 -10.84 1.16 21.17
C ILE A 401 -10.19 -0.17 20.75
N GLY A 402 -9.62 -0.22 19.56
CA GLY A 402 -8.98 -1.41 19.03
C GLY A 402 -7.78 -1.87 19.86
N SER A 403 -7.00 -0.94 20.41
CA SER A 403 -5.83 -1.26 21.27
C SER A 403 -6.21 -1.94 22.57
N ILE A 404 -7.44 -1.76 23.05
CA ILE A 404 -7.97 -2.47 24.22
C ILE A 404 -8.56 -3.82 23.82
N LEU A 405 -9.34 -3.87 22.71
CA LEU A 405 -9.97 -5.11 22.24
C LEU A 405 -8.94 -6.18 21.87
N LEU A 406 -7.80 -5.79 21.32
CA LEU A 406 -6.74 -6.66 20.84
C LEU A 406 -6.16 -7.55 21.95
N PRO A 407 -5.55 -7.02 23.04
CA PRO A 407 -5.04 -7.84 24.11
C PRO A 407 -6.15 -8.56 24.89
N VAL A 408 -7.35 -7.98 25.04
CA VAL A 408 -8.49 -8.67 25.66
C VAL A 408 -8.82 -9.93 24.88
N GLY A 409 -8.94 -9.86 23.56
CA GLY A 409 -9.20 -11.02 22.71
C GLY A 409 -8.09 -12.07 22.78
N LEU A 410 -6.82 -11.64 22.78
CA LEU A 410 -5.67 -12.54 22.84
C LEU A 410 -5.52 -13.24 24.20
N PHE A 411 -5.67 -12.52 25.33
CA PHE A 411 -5.66 -13.15 26.65
C PHE A 411 -6.85 -14.10 26.82
N TRP A 412 -8.04 -13.69 26.40
CA TRP A 412 -9.21 -14.56 26.43
C TRP A 412 -8.98 -15.84 25.60
N PHE A 413 -8.50 -15.72 24.37
CA PHE A 413 -8.12 -16.86 23.53
C PHE A 413 -7.07 -17.74 24.22
N ALA A 414 -6.01 -17.16 24.78
CA ALA A 414 -4.91 -17.89 25.42
C ALA A 414 -5.37 -18.81 26.55
N TRP A 415 -6.35 -18.38 27.34
CA TRP A 415 -6.82 -19.13 28.52
C TRP A 415 -8.12 -19.92 28.28
N THR A 416 -8.64 -19.93 27.05
CA THR A 416 -9.83 -20.69 26.67
C THR A 416 -9.62 -21.60 25.46
N ASN A 417 -8.39 -21.75 24.99
CA ASN A 417 -8.05 -22.55 23.83
C ASN A 417 -7.83 -24.04 24.13
N GLY A 418 -7.78 -24.44 25.42
CA GLY A 418 -7.64 -25.82 25.86
C GLY A 418 -8.83 -26.72 25.47
N PRO A 419 -8.61 -28.04 25.31
CA PRO A 419 -9.65 -29.01 24.91
C PRO A 419 -10.79 -29.13 25.93
N GLU A 420 -10.56 -28.79 27.19
CA GLU A 420 -11.53 -28.84 28.29
C GLU A 420 -12.64 -27.79 28.14
N ILE A 421 -12.35 -26.67 27.49
CA ILE A 421 -13.29 -25.56 27.31
C ILE A 421 -13.97 -25.72 25.95
N HIS A 422 -15.26 -25.43 25.88
CA HIS A 422 -16.00 -25.51 24.63
C HIS A 422 -15.39 -24.58 23.56
N TRP A 423 -15.17 -25.10 22.37
CA TRP A 423 -14.46 -24.43 21.26
C TRP A 423 -15.02 -23.07 20.85
N VAL A 424 -16.33 -22.85 21.00
CA VAL A 424 -16.99 -21.57 20.67
C VAL A 424 -16.39 -20.41 21.47
N VAL A 425 -15.96 -20.64 22.73
CA VAL A 425 -15.44 -19.59 23.60
C VAL A 425 -14.15 -19.01 23.04
N SER A 426 -13.23 -19.86 22.58
CA SER A 426 -11.97 -19.41 21.96
C SER A 426 -12.17 -18.76 20.60
N ILE A 427 -13.18 -19.19 19.83
CA ILE A 427 -13.53 -18.56 18.54
C ILE A 427 -14.16 -17.18 18.77
N ILE A 428 -15.03 -17.01 19.77
CA ILE A 428 -15.54 -15.68 20.14
C ILE A 428 -14.39 -14.76 20.57
N ALA A 429 -13.46 -15.26 21.39
CA ALA A 429 -12.28 -14.48 21.78
C ALA A 429 -11.47 -14.00 20.58
N SER A 430 -11.30 -14.84 19.54
CA SER A 430 -10.60 -14.46 18.32
C SER A 430 -11.30 -13.35 17.53
N SER A 431 -12.62 -13.14 17.72
CA SER A 431 -13.34 -12.03 17.08
C SER A 431 -12.95 -10.68 17.67
N PHE A 432 -12.65 -10.61 18.95
CA PHE A 432 -12.12 -9.39 19.58
C PHE A 432 -10.73 -9.03 19.05
N PHE A 433 -9.87 -10.04 18.84
CA PHE A 433 -8.60 -9.85 18.16
C PHE A 433 -8.79 -9.31 16.73
N GLY A 434 -9.67 -9.93 15.93
CA GLY A 434 -9.97 -9.50 14.57
C GLY A 434 -10.51 -8.07 14.50
N ALA A 435 -11.40 -7.71 15.42
CA ALA A 435 -11.93 -6.35 15.55
C ALA A 435 -10.83 -5.35 15.91
N GLY A 436 -10.05 -5.65 16.95
CA GLY A 436 -8.94 -4.80 17.38
C GLY A 436 -7.89 -4.59 16.31
N LEU A 437 -7.52 -5.64 15.59
CA LEU A 437 -6.57 -5.59 14.48
C LEU A 437 -6.98 -4.57 13.42
N VAL A 438 -8.21 -4.64 12.90
CA VAL A 438 -8.69 -3.75 11.84
C VAL A 438 -8.84 -2.32 12.34
N LEU A 439 -9.38 -2.12 13.55
CA LEU A 439 -9.54 -0.78 14.13
C LEU A 439 -8.21 -0.07 14.31
N VAL A 440 -7.21 -0.74 14.88
CA VAL A 440 -5.87 -0.16 15.07
C VAL A 440 -5.21 0.11 13.73
N PHE A 441 -5.24 -0.90 12.84
CA PHE A 441 -4.53 -0.83 11.57
C PHE A 441 -5.05 0.30 10.67
N LEU A 442 -6.36 0.36 10.42
CA LEU A 442 -6.96 1.38 9.55
C LEU A 442 -6.78 2.78 10.13
N SER A 443 -6.93 2.93 11.45
CA SER A 443 -6.78 4.24 12.09
C SER A 443 -5.35 4.75 12.06
N LEU A 444 -4.36 3.91 12.38
CA LEU A 444 -2.95 4.29 12.33
C LEU A 444 -2.47 4.54 10.90
N LEU A 445 -2.95 3.75 9.92
CA LEU A 445 -2.63 3.96 8.51
C LEU A 445 -3.13 5.34 8.05
N ASN A 446 -4.39 5.67 8.35
CA ASN A 446 -4.96 6.98 8.02
C ASN A 446 -4.27 8.12 8.78
N TYR A 447 -3.89 7.89 10.04
CA TYR A 447 -3.13 8.85 10.82
C TYR A 447 -1.76 9.15 10.20
N LEU A 448 -1.04 8.14 9.71
CA LEU A 448 0.22 8.33 8.98
C LEU A 448 0.01 9.11 7.67
N ILE A 449 -1.02 8.78 6.90
CA ILE A 449 -1.36 9.50 5.65
C ILE A 449 -1.62 10.97 5.92
N ASP A 450 -2.47 11.26 6.92
CA ASP A 450 -2.86 12.63 7.25
C ASP A 450 -1.71 13.44 7.92
N SER A 451 -0.77 12.75 8.61
CA SER A 451 0.37 13.38 9.28
C SER A 451 1.52 13.71 8.34
N TYR A 452 1.76 12.87 7.32
CA TYR A 452 2.91 13.02 6.42
C TYR A 452 2.56 13.48 5.01
N VAL A 453 1.30 13.66 4.67
CA VAL A 453 0.73 14.17 3.40
C VAL A 453 1.63 13.97 2.18
N VAL A 454 2.65 14.82 2.01
CA VAL A 454 3.60 14.78 0.88
C VAL A 454 4.51 13.53 0.93
N PHE A 455 4.85 13.06 2.13
CA PHE A 455 5.72 11.91 2.38
C PHE A 455 4.94 10.62 2.71
N ALA A 456 3.61 10.64 2.59
CA ALA A 456 2.73 9.53 2.97
C ALA A 456 3.13 8.21 2.32
N ALA A 457 3.45 8.21 1.02
CA ALA A 457 3.88 7.00 0.30
C ALA A 457 5.15 6.38 0.92
N SER A 458 6.13 7.21 1.30
CA SER A 458 7.37 6.76 1.93
C SER A 458 7.13 6.23 3.36
N ALA A 459 6.26 6.88 4.15
CA ALA A 459 5.88 6.43 5.48
C ALA A 459 5.12 5.08 5.43
N LEU A 460 4.23 4.91 4.45
CA LEU A 460 3.51 3.66 4.23
C LEU A 460 4.43 2.53 3.74
N ALA A 461 5.43 2.84 2.90
CA ALA A 461 6.44 1.88 2.47
C ALA A 461 7.29 1.41 3.66
N ALA A 462 7.76 2.32 4.51
CA ALA A 462 8.48 2.00 5.75
C ALA A 462 7.68 1.06 6.66
N ASN A 463 6.40 1.39 6.88
CA ASN A 463 5.47 0.56 7.63
C ASN A 463 5.30 -0.83 7.00
N SER A 464 5.15 -0.90 5.67
CA SER A 464 4.95 -2.17 4.95
C SER A 464 6.14 -3.11 5.10
N VAL A 465 7.38 -2.58 5.06
CA VAL A 465 8.60 -3.39 5.23
C VAL A 465 8.62 -4.00 6.62
N LEU A 466 8.52 -3.20 7.67
CA LEU A 466 8.62 -3.70 9.05
C LEU A 466 7.50 -4.70 9.37
N ARG A 467 6.28 -4.39 8.96
CA ARG A 467 5.11 -5.26 9.11
C ARG A 467 5.32 -6.63 8.45
N SER A 468 5.86 -6.63 7.23
CA SER A 468 6.06 -7.86 6.48
C SER A 468 7.22 -8.70 7.04
N LEU A 469 8.25 -8.07 7.60
CA LEU A 469 9.33 -8.77 8.31
C LEU A 469 8.79 -9.52 9.54
N PHE A 470 7.94 -8.89 10.35
CA PHE A 470 7.31 -9.55 11.50
C PHE A 470 6.33 -10.64 11.06
N GLY A 471 5.53 -10.40 10.00
CA GLY A 471 4.63 -11.40 9.43
C GLY A 471 5.37 -12.63 8.89
N ALA A 472 6.59 -12.46 8.38
CA ALA A 472 7.43 -13.55 7.93
C ALA A 472 8.13 -14.29 9.10
N ALA A 473 8.56 -13.55 10.13
CA ALA A 473 9.32 -14.12 11.24
C ALA A 473 8.45 -14.88 12.26
N PHE A 474 7.26 -14.36 12.60
CA PHE A 474 6.44 -14.92 13.68
C PHE A 474 6.02 -16.37 13.46
N PRO A 475 5.57 -16.81 12.26
CA PRO A 475 5.23 -18.20 12.05
C PRO A 475 6.40 -19.18 12.28
N LEU A 476 7.65 -18.75 12.07
CA LEU A 476 8.83 -19.63 12.13
C LEU A 476 9.14 -20.15 13.52
N PHE A 477 8.93 -19.35 14.56
CA PHE A 477 9.19 -19.77 15.94
C PHE A 477 7.93 -20.24 16.68
N THR A 478 6.74 -20.10 16.05
CA THR A 478 5.46 -20.42 16.70
C THR A 478 5.41 -21.86 17.17
N SER A 479 5.78 -22.83 16.34
CA SER A 479 5.70 -24.25 16.70
C SER A 479 6.57 -24.56 17.91
N ASN A 480 7.85 -24.18 17.89
CA ASN A 480 8.76 -24.40 19.02
C ASN A 480 8.25 -23.70 20.29
N MET A 481 7.73 -22.46 20.14
CA MET A 481 7.17 -21.72 21.29
C MET A 481 5.97 -22.45 21.91
N TYR A 482 5.11 -23.07 21.09
CA TYR A 482 3.95 -23.82 21.56
C TYR A 482 4.34 -25.17 22.18
N ASP A 483 5.38 -25.82 21.64
CA ASP A 483 5.93 -27.07 22.18
C ASP A 483 6.63 -26.86 23.52
N ASP A 484 7.42 -25.78 23.66
CA ASP A 484 8.19 -25.49 24.87
C ASP A 484 7.37 -24.90 26.01
N LEU A 485 6.42 -23.99 25.70
CA LEU A 485 5.65 -23.21 26.70
C LEU A 485 4.22 -23.72 26.88
N GLY A 486 3.74 -24.62 26.02
CA GLY A 486 2.37 -25.05 25.98
C GLY A 486 1.41 -24.00 25.40
N ILE A 487 0.18 -24.42 25.07
CA ILE A 487 -0.79 -23.61 24.32
C ILE A 487 -1.21 -22.31 25.02
N HIS A 488 -1.26 -22.31 26.34
CA HIS A 488 -1.71 -21.15 27.13
C HIS A 488 -0.64 -20.04 27.18
N TRP A 489 0.57 -20.38 27.59
CA TRP A 489 1.66 -19.41 27.74
C TRP A 489 2.16 -18.92 26.38
N ALA A 490 2.29 -19.80 25.39
CA ALA A 490 2.66 -19.40 24.05
C ALA A 490 1.67 -18.39 23.44
N SER A 491 0.36 -18.62 23.63
CA SER A 491 -0.68 -17.67 23.18
C SER A 491 -0.70 -16.38 24.00
N THR A 492 -0.14 -16.38 25.21
CA THR A 492 -0.12 -15.21 26.10
C THR A 492 0.98 -14.22 25.72
N ILE A 493 2.08 -14.64 25.09
CA ILE A 493 3.17 -13.76 24.67
C ILE A 493 2.69 -12.64 23.73
N PRO A 494 1.99 -12.92 22.61
CA PRO A 494 1.48 -11.85 21.74
C PRO A 494 0.44 -10.97 22.44
N ALA A 495 -0.27 -11.48 23.44
CA ALA A 495 -1.19 -10.69 24.26
C ALA A 495 -0.45 -9.62 25.08
N PHE A 496 0.70 -9.98 25.69
CA PHE A 496 1.55 -9.02 26.41
C PHE A 496 2.20 -8.01 25.46
N LEU A 497 2.63 -8.42 24.26
CA LEU A 497 3.15 -7.50 23.25
C LEU A 497 2.08 -6.49 22.83
N ALA A 498 0.84 -6.94 22.61
CA ALA A 498 -0.28 -6.05 22.32
C ALA A 498 -0.62 -5.12 23.48
N LEU A 499 -0.57 -5.63 24.72
CA LEU A 499 -0.80 -4.86 25.96
C LEU A 499 0.23 -3.72 26.08
N ALA A 500 1.50 -4.00 25.83
CA ALA A 500 2.58 -3.01 25.87
C ALA A 500 2.38 -1.89 24.83
N CYS A 501 1.63 -2.14 23.77
CA CYS A 501 1.35 -1.16 22.71
C CYS A 501 0.10 -0.30 22.97
N ILE A 502 -0.75 -0.61 23.96
CA ILE A 502 -1.96 0.17 24.29
C ILE A 502 -1.67 1.67 24.47
N PRO A 503 -0.57 2.10 25.12
CA PRO A 503 -0.33 3.53 25.31
C PRO A 503 -0.12 4.33 24.02
N PHE A 504 0.33 3.71 22.93
CA PHE A 504 0.74 4.45 21.72
C PHE A 504 -0.41 5.23 21.08
N PRO A 505 -1.58 4.66 20.74
CA PRO A 505 -2.69 5.43 20.19
C PRO A 505 -3.17 6.56 21.11
N TYR A 506 -3.19 6.33 22.42
CA TYR A 506 -3.57 7.35 23.39
C TYR A 506 -2.55 8.48 23.47
N LEU A 507 -1.25 8.17 23.51
CA LEU A 507 -0.17 9.16 23.52
C LEU A 507 -0.19 10.02 22.26
N PHE A 508 -0.40 9.40 21.08
CA PHE A 508 -0.53 10.14 19.83
C PHE A 508 -1.81 10.98 19.79
N TRP A 509 -2.91 10.49 20.32
CA TRP A 509 -4.13 11.29 20.41
C TRP A 509 -3.97 12.52 21.32
N ARG A 510 -3.27 12.38 22.44
CA ARG A 510 -3.10 13.46 23.44
C ARG A 510 -1.96 14.41 23.09
N TYR A 511 -0.85 13.90 22.60
CA TYR A 511 0.40 14.65 22.39
C TYR A 511 0.84 14.68 20.92
N GLY A 512 0.08 14.12 19.97
CA GLY A 512 0.46 13.95 18.57
C GLY A 512 0.87 15.26 17.90
N LYS A 513 0.12 16.34 18.12
CA LYS A 513 0.48 17.67 17.59
C LYS A 513 1.86 18.14 18.07
N ALA A 514 2.16 17.98 19.37
CA ALA A 514 3.46 18.39 19.93
C ALA A 514 4.61 17.51 19.40
N ILE A 515 4.36 16.22 19.20
CA ILE A 515 5.35 15.30 18.66
C ILE A 515 5.61 15.63 17.17
N ARG A 516 4.56 15.81 16.36
CA ARG A 516 4.68 16.15 14.92
C ARG A 516 5.50 17.42 14.69
N LEU A 517 5.29 18.47 15.50
CA LEU A 517 6.04 19.72 15.38
C LEU A 517 7.54 19.59 15.73
N LYS A 518 7.93 18.52 16.44
CA LYS A 518 9.34 18.21 16.74
C LYS A 518 9.97 17.28 15.70
N CYS A 519 9.17 16.64 14.86
CA CYS A 519 9.60 15.74 13.81
C CYS A 519 9.87 16.53 12.52
N LYS A 520 11.02 16.33 11.87
CA LYS A 520 11.45 17.12 10.69
C LYS A 520 10.43 17.02 9.55
N TYR A 521 10.14 15.80 9.09
CA TYR A 521 9.26 15.55 7.93
C TYR A 521 7.77 15.79 8.23
N ALA A 522 7.33 15.51 9.45
CA ALA A 522 5.95 15.78 9.84
C ALA A 522 5.67 17.28 10.00
N ALA A 523 6.64 18.06 10.50
CA ALA A 523 6.55 19.53 10.60
C ALA A 523 6.53 20.17 9.19
N GLU A 524 7.36 19.70 8.28
CA GLU A 524 7.39 20.14 6.88
C GLU A 524 6.06 19.84 6.17
N ALA A 525 5.52 18.61 6.33
CA ALA A 525 4.22 18.24 5.79
C ALA A 525 3.09 19.15 6.34
N ALA A 526 3.15 19.50 7.63
CA ALA A 526 2.18 20.40 8.25
C ALA A 526 2.28 21.82 7.67
N ALA A 527 3.49 22.35 7.45
CA ALA A 527 3.71 23.65 6.83
C ALA A 527 3.18 23.72 5.38
N VAL A 528 3.43 22.68 4.58
CA VAL A 528 2.89 22.55 3.22
C VAL A 528 1.35 22.54 3.23
N LEU A 529 0.74 21.80 4.16
CA LEU A 529 -0.70 21.75 4.30
C LEU A 529 -1.30 23.10 4.69
N GLU A 530 -0.63 23.85 5.56
CA GLU A 530 -1.06 25.18 6.00
C GLU A 530 -0.96 26.21 4.85
N GLN A 531 0.07 26.14 4.03
CA GLN A 531 0.22 26.95 2.83
C GLN A 531 -0.84 26.63 1.76
N MET A 532 -1.17 25.35 1.55
CA MET A 532 -2.29 24.96 0.68
C MET A 532 -3.63 25.51 1.18
N ARG A 533 -3.82 25.60 2.50
CA ARG A 533 -5.02 26.19 3.13
C ARG A 533 -5.08 27.72 2.97
N ALA A 534 -3.95 28.39 3.05
CA ALA A 534 -3.87 29.84 2.92
C ALA A 534 -4.12 30.35 1.48
N GLY A 535 -4.42 29.48 0.52
CA GLY A 535 -4.69 29.85 -0.87
C GLY A 535 -3.45 30.31 -1.64
N ALA A 536 -2.25 30.08 -1.09
CA ALA A 536 -0.99 30.34 -1.79
C ALA A 536 -0.83 29.31 -2.92
N ALA A 537 -1.11 29.72 -4.15
CA ALA A 537 -1.15 28.89 -5.36
C ALA A 537 0.22 28.42 -5.85
N LYS A 538 1.20 28.22 -4.98
CA LYS A 538 2.43 27.49 -5.29
C LYS A 538 2.75 26.56 -4.15
N PRO A 539 2.84 25.23 -4.37
CA PRO A 539 3.43 24.35 -3.37
C PRO A 539 4.90 24.79 -3.21
N PRO A 540 5.29 25.28 -2.02
CA PRO A 540 6.70 25.54 -1.79
C PRO A 540 7.41 24.20 -1.63
N ALA A 541 8.51 24.13 -2.24
CA ALA A 541 9.72 23.50 -1.77
C ALA A 541 9.63 22.07 -1.16
N VAL A 542 9.03 21.12 -1.86
CA VAL A 542 9.66 19.79 -1.97
C VAL A 542 11.11 19.96 -2.50
N ARG A 543 11.41 21.11 -3.11
CA ARG A 543 12.74 21.50 -3.55
C ARG A 543 13.74 21.76 -2.43
N GLU A 544 13.33 22.35 -1.31
CA GLU A 544 14.29 22.70 -0.25
C GLU A 544 14.70 21.49 0.59
N SER A 545 13.78 20.56 0.88
CA SER A 545 14.13 19.35 1.62
C SER A 545 14.92 18.34 0.79
N ASP A 546 14.61 18.23 -0.51
CA ASP A 546 15.38 17.35 -1.40
C ASP A 546 16.75 18.00 -1.74
N GLN A 547 16.83 19.32 -1.85
CA GLN A 547 18.10 20.06 -1.94
C GLN A 547 18.90 20.01 -0.64
N MET A 548 18.27 20.22 0.54
CA MET A 548 18.97 20.05 1.82
C MET A 548 19.51 18.63 2.02
N MET A 549 18.77 17.62 1.58
CA MET A 549 19.23 16.23 1.69
C MET A 549 20.32 15.91 0.64
N GLU A 550 20.29 16.51 -0.55
CA GLU A 550 21.38 16.45 -1.52
C GLU A 550 22.60 17.22 -1.03
N ASP A 551 22.41 18.41 -0.46
CA ASP A 551 23.48 19.23 0.12
C ASP A 551 24.12 18.53 1.33
N ASP A 552 23.33 17.86 2.20
CA ASP A 552 23.82 17.05 3.32
C ASP A 552 24.61 15.82 2.81
N ILE A 553 24.14 15.14 1.76
CA ILE A 553 24.84 14.00 1.14
C ILE A 553 26.11 14.44 0.39
N GLU A 554 26.09 15.61 -0.27
CA GLU A 554 27.28 16.18 -0.88
C GLU A 554 28.29 16.64 0.17
N ALA A 555 27.84 17.26 1.26
CA ALA A 555 28.71 17.65 2.37
C ALA A 555 29.37 16.43 3.03
N GLU A 556 28.63 15.33 3.27
CA GLU A 556 29.21 14.07 3.78
C GLU A 556 30.21 13.45 2.79
N ARG A 557 29.94 13.51 1.48
CA ARG A 557 30.89 13.04 0.46
C ARG A 557 32.15 13.91 0.38
N GLU A 558 32.02 15.20 0.53
CA GLU A 558 33.17 16.14 0.58
C GLU A 558 33.98 15.90 1.85
N GLU A 559 33.36 15.72 3.01
CA GLU A 559 34.07 15.35 4.25
C GLU A 559 34.79 14.01 4.13
N GLU A 560 34.16 13.02 3.48
CA GLU A 560 34.81 11.70 3.25
C GLU A 560 35.99 11.82 2.28
N LYS A 561 35.89 12.65 1.23
CA LYS A 561 37.03 12.95 0.34
C LYS A 561 38.17 13.63 1.08
N VAL A 562 37.85 14.63 1.92
CA VAL A 562 38.86 15.33 2.75
C VAL A 562 39.50 14.36 3.74
N ARG A 563 38.75 13.47 4.39
CA ARG A 563 39.29 12.43 5.27
C ARG A 563 40.17 11.42 4.53
N ARG A 564 39.80 11.03 3.30
CA ARG A 564 40.61 10.14 2.45
C ARG A 564 41.89 10.85 1.98
N ALA A 565 41.84 12.11 1.60
CA ALA A 565 43.00 12.92 1.23
C ALA A 565 43.92 13.14 2.43
N SER A 566 43.41 13.41 3.62
CA SER A 566 44.17 13.53 4.86
C SER A 566 44.86 12.23 5.25
N ARG A 567 44.19 11.07 5.10
CA ARG A 567 44.82 9.77 5.32
C ARG A 567 45.89 9.43 4.27
N ALA A 568 45.69 9.85 3.01
CA ALA A 568 46.71 9.67 1.96
C ALA A 568 47.94 10.56 2.19
N SER A 569 47.76 11.79 2.70
CA SER A 569 48.87 12.70 3.05
C SER A 569 49.62 12.23 4.31
N GLN A 570 48.96 11.60 5.27
CA GLN A 570 49.61 10.98 6.44
C GLN A 570 50.32 9.64 6.15
N GLY A 571 49.86 8.91 5.13
CA GLY A 571 50.51 7.68 4.65
C GLY A 571 51.74 7.94 3.77
N GLY A 572 51.87 9.16 3.21
CA GLY A 572 52.99 9.56 2.37
C GLY A 572 54.23 10.07 3.15
N VAL A 573 54.10 10.29 4.47
CA VAL A 573 55.23 10.81 5.30
C VAL A 573 56.04 9.69 5.98
N LEU A 574 55.62 8.41 5.83
CA LEU A 574 56.28 7.25 6.44
C LEU A 574 57.07 6.36 5.46
N SER A 575 57.30 6.80 4.19
CA SER A 575 57.99 5.95 3.19
C SER A 575 59.28 6.50 2.60
N ASP A 576 59.85 7.63 3.09
CA ASP A 576 61.09 8.18 2.55
C ASP A 576 62.35 7.97 3.42
N ASP A 577 62.27 7.29 4.56
CA ASP A 577 63.44 7.02 5.43
C ASP A 577 64.00 5.59 5.42
N GLU A 578 63.52 4.70 4.51
CA GLU A 578 64.08 3.34 4.36
C GLU A 578 64.45 3.01 2.90
N ARG A 579 65.24 3.88 2.24
CA ARG A 579 65.92 3.55 0.97
C ARG A 579 67.36 4.05 0.95
N THR A 580 68.17 3.50 1.81
CA THR A 580 69.60 3.41 1.63
C THR A 580 70.08 2.21 2.42
N GLU A 581 70.26 1.12 1.75
CA GLU A 581 71.20 0.01 1.96
C GLU A 581 70.60 -1.31 1.48
N ALA A 582 71.00 -1.71 0.29
CA ALA A 582 71.48 -3.02 -0.07
C ALA A 582 71.38 -3.20 -1.58
N GLY A 583 72.51 -3.13 -2.19
CA GLY A 583 72.76 -3.43 -3.58
C GLY A 583 72.67 -4.89 -3.92
N ASP A 584 72.51 -5.10 -5.17
CA ASP A 584 73.08 -6.11 -6.01
C ASP A 584 72.86 -7.58 -5.66
N ALA A 585 72.06 -8.25 -6.54
CA ALA A 585 72.43 -9.56 -7.10
C ALA A 585 71.28 -10.09 -8.03
N SER A 586 71.60 -10.08 -9.33
CA SER A 586 71.41 -11.11 -10.36
C SER A 586 70.08 -11.88 -10.50
N GLU A 587 69.39 -11.68 -11.66
CA GLU A 587 69.09 -12.69 -12.72
C GLU A 587 68.73 -14.13 -12.26
N GLU A 588 67.60 -14.69 -12.63
CA GLU A 588 67.17 -15.32 -13.89
C GLU A 588 65.78 -16.02 -13.73
N PRO A 589 65.13 -16.37 -14.84
CA PRO A 589 63.71 -16.70 -14.87
C PRO A 589 63.42 -18.22 -14.85
N VAL A 590 62.16 -18.58 -15.08
CA VAL A 590 61.63 -19.90 -15.56
C VAL A 590 60.52 -20.48 -14.67
N GLY A 591 59.37 -20.62 -15.31
CA GLY A 591 58.68 -21.89 -15.28
C GLY A 591 57.17 -21.90 -15.00
N THR A 592 56.41 -21.86 -16.07
CA THR A 592 55.05 -22.43 -16.21
C THR A 592 54.85 -23.72 -15.43
N LYS A 593 53.73 -23.90 -14.75
CA LYS A 593 52.86 -25.09 -14.92
C LYS A 593 51.49 -24.96 -14.22
N GLU A 594 50.50 -25.27 -15.01
CA GLU A 594 49.16 -25.71 -14.69
C GLU A 594 49.05 -26.66 -13.48
N LYS A 595 48.03 -26.42 -12.65
CA LYS A 595 46.95 -27.39 -12.42
C LYS A 595 45.74 -26.68 -11.78
#